data_56dfb12dd91c32ebfcc7a0f89536a04b
#
_entry.id   56dfb12dd91c32ebfcc7a0f89536a04b
#
_cell.length_a   1.000
_cell.length_b   1.000
_cell.length_c   1.000
_cell.angle_alpha   90.00
_cell.angle_beta   90.00
_cell.angle_gamma   90.00
#
_symmetry.space_group_name_H-M   'P 1'
#
loop_
_entity.id
_entity.type
_entity.pdbx_description
1 polymer ?
#
loop_
_entity_poly.entity_id
_entity_poly.type
_entity_poly.pdbx_seq_one_letter_code
_entity_poly.pdbx_strand_id
1 'polypeptide(L)'
;MAKSAPITEAAIRSTLVERLRTQCAPGHVLIEELGIENGAARVDLAVAGELLEGFEIKSDLDTLDRLARQMHAYHRVFDTVTLVTTATYLDQAEQLLPRWWGLWEAHCKTDESVEIRVRRSASPHTYQDAQSIAALLWRDEAYEFLVEKSGPVVKTRAPRHAIYEALARQLPVEQIRERVIDTLRIRPKLHSRSVIAGC
;
A
#
# COMPACT_ATOMS: atom_id res chain seq x y z
N MET A 1 -38.21 -4.05 7.30
CA MET A 1 -37.18 -3.56 6.36
C MET A 1 -36.33 -4.74 5.97
N ALA A 2 -36.24 -5.10 4.70
CA ALA A 2 -35.36 -6.17 4.23
C ALA A 2 -33.89 -5.76 4.54
N LYS A 3 -33.16 -6.63 5.22
CA LYS A 3 -31.74 -6.41 5.51
C LYS A 3 -31.02 -6.53 4.17
N SER A 4 -30.37 -5.46 3.73
CA SER A 4 -29.53 -5.48 2.53
C SER A 4 -28.50 -6.61 2.66
N ALA A 5 -28.17 -7.27 1.55
CA ALA A 5 -27.11 -8.27 1.53
C ALA A 5 -25.77 -7.62 1.99
N PRO A 6 -24.92 -8.35 2.71
CA PRO A 6 -23.63 -7.81 3.16
C PRO A 6 -22.74 -7.48 1.96
N ILE A 7 -22.06 -6.35 2.03
CA ILE A 7 -21.09 -5.96 1.00
C ILE A 7 -19.83 -6.79 1.21
N THR A 8 -19.44 -7.53 0.17
CA THR A 8 -18.25 -8.39 0.22
C THR A 8 -16.97 -7.63 -0.11
N GLU A 9 -15.83 -8.13 0.38
CA GLU A 9 -14.50 -7.61 0.02
C GLU A 9 -14.29 -7.59 -1.51
N ALA A 10 -14.68 -8.67 -2.20
CA ALA A 10 -14.53 -8.77 -3.66
C ALA A 10 -15.29 -7.67 -4.42
N ALA A 11 -16.50 -7.30 -3.97
CA ALA A 11 -17.30 -6.22 -4.57
C ALA A 11 -16.63 -4.85 -4.35
N ILE A 12 -16.12 -4.59 -3.12
CA ILE A 12 -15.38 -3.36 -2.81
C ILE A 12 -14.10 -3.30 -3.63
N ARG A 13 -13.33 -4.38 -3.68
CA ARG A 13 -12.06 -4.49 -4.42
C ARG A 13 -12.26 -4.19 -5.90
N SER A 14 -13.25 -4.80 -6.54
CA SER A 14 -13.55 -4.57 -7.95
C SER A 14 -13.83 -3.09 -8.24
N THR A 15 -14.71 -2.46 -7.46
CA THR A 15 -15.05 -1.04 -7.60
C THR A 15 -13.86 -0.13 -7.34
N LEU A 16 -13.04 -0.46 -6.33
CA LEU A 16 -11.85 0.32 -5.97
C LEU A 16 -10.79 0.23 -7.07
N VAL A 17 -10.52 -0.96 -7.60
CA VAL A 17 -9.59 -1.17 -8.72
C VAL A 17 -10.01 -0.36 -9.94
N GLU A 18 -11.28 -0.40 -10.32
CA GLU A 18 -11.80 0.38 -11.45
C GLU A 18 -11.61 1.89 -11.22
N ARG A 19 -11.96 2.37 -10.03
CA ARG A 19 -11.78 3.77 -9.65
C ARG A 19 -10.31 4.19 -9.70
N LEU A 20 -9.41 3.42 -9.10
CA LEU A 20 -7.99 3.74 -9.07
C LEU A 20 -7.38 3.74 -10.47
N ARG A 21 -7.80 2.82 -11.35
CA ARG A 21 -7.38 2.81 -12.77
C ARG A 21 -7.75 4.10 -13.49
N THR A 22 -8.97 4.60 -13.27
CA THR A 22 -9.41 5.85 -13.93
C THR A 22 -8.74 7.10 -13.37
N GLN A 23 -8.17 7.03 -12.16
CA GLN A 23 -7.51 8.16 -11.49
C GLN A 23 -5.98 8.14 -11.63
N CYS A 24 -5.40 6.99 -11.96
CA CYS A 24 -3.96 6.86 -12.15
C CYS A 24 -3.46 7.69 -13.33
N ALA A 25 -2.35 8.41 -13.15
CA ALA A 25 -1.65 9.06 -14.24
C ALA A 25 -0.83 8.04 -15.07
N PRO A 26 -0.47 8.37 -16.33
CA PRO A 26 0.41 7.53 -17.13
C PRO A 26 1.70 7.18 -16.40
N GLY A 27 2.06 5.90 -16.41
CA GLY A 27 3.25 5.39 -15.73
C GLY A 27 3.05 5.06 -14.24
N HIS A 28 1.87 5.33 -13.65
CA HIS A 28 1.52 4.77 -12.35
C HIS A 28 1.21 3.27 -12.46
N VAL A 29 1.46 2.52 -11.41
CA VAL A 29 1.21 1.07 -11.36
C VAL A 29 0.35 0.73 -10.15
N LEU A 30 -0.77 0.05 -10.41
CA LEU A 30 -1.62 -0.54 -9.38
C LEU A 30 -1.13 -1.97 -9.08
N ILE A 31 -0.90 -2.24 -7.81
CA ILE A 31 -0.37 -3.52 -7.31
C ILE A 31 -1.39 -4.11 -6.33
N GLU A 32 -1.85 -5.31 -6.59
CA GLU A 32 -2.71 -6.05 -5.66
C GLU A 32 -1.85 -6.90 -4.73
N GLU A 33 -2.27 -7.01 -3.46
CA GLU A 33 -1.66 -7.89 -2.47
C GLU A 33 -0.15 -7.63 -2.27
N LEU A 34 0.26 -6.34 -2.19
CA LEU A 34 1.66 -6.00 -1.98
C LEU A 34 2.12 -6.43 -0.59
N GLY A 35 3.08 -7.37 -0.56
CA GLY A 35 3.76 -7.79 0.66
C GLY A 35 4.73 -6.72 1.15
N ILE A 36 4.65 -6.38 2.44
CA ILE A 36 5.54 -5.46 3.13
C ILE A 36 6.16 -6.15 4.36
N GLU A 37 7.13 -5.51 5.01
CA GLU A 37 7.82 -6.08 6.19
C GLU A 37 8.34 -7.52 5.93
N ASN A 38 8.97 -7.74 4.78
CA ASN A 38 9.43 -9.06 4.33
C ASN A 38 8.32 -10.14 4.26
N GLY A 39 7.08 -9.73 4.01
CA GLY A 39 5.90 -10.60 3.93
C GLY A 39 5.16 -10.81 5.24
N ALA A 40 5.57 -10.14 6.33
CA ALA A 40 4.87 -10.20 7.62
C ALA A 40 3.52 -9.45 7.60
N ALA A 41 3.36 -8.48 6.69
CA ALA A 41 2.12 -7.80 6.42
C ALA A 41 1.88 -7.70 4.90
N ARG A 42 0.64 -7.44 4.53
CA ARG A 42 0.23 -7.31 3.13
C ARG A 42 -0.90 -6.30 3.05
N VAL A 43 -0.77 -5.36 2.13
CA VAL A 43 -1.82 -4.39 1.82
C VAL A 43 -2.65 -4.89 0.65
N ASP A 44 -3.95 -4.66 0.68
CA ASP A 44 -4.87 -5.17 -0.35
C ASP A 44 -4.58 -4.57 -1.73
N LEU A 45 -4.39 -3.26 -1.80
CA LEU A 45 -3.99 -2.56 -3.01
C LEU A 45 -2.92 -1.51 -2.69
N ALA A 46 -1.99 -1.30 -3.62
CA ALA A 46 -1.04 -0.20 -3.58
C ALA A 46 -0.97 0.49 -4.95
N VAL A 47 -0.70 1.79 -4.94
CA VAL A 47 -0.39 2.56 -6.15
C VAL A 47 1.04 3.08 -6.02
N ALA A 48 1.89 2.71 -6.97
CA ALA A 48 3.23 3.28 -7.14
C ALA A 48 3.15 4.39 -8.20
N GLY A 49 3.07 5.61 -7.73
CA GLY A 49 2.94 6.83 -8.54
C GLY A 49 4.03 7.85 -8.18
N GLU A 50 3.67 9.10 -7.96
CA GLU A 50 4.54 10.11 -7.34
C GLU A 50 4.74 9.80 -5.84
N LEU A 51 3.73 9.20 -5.24
CA LEU A 51 3.73 8.68 -3.89
C LEU A 51 3.54 7.16 -3.93
N LEU A 52 3.92 6.50 -2.85
CA LEU A 52 3.54 5.11 -2.59
C LEU A 52 2.29 5.12 -1.71
N GLU A 53 1.15 4.79 -2.31
CA GLU A 53 -0.15 4.84 -1.65
C GLU A 53 -0.64 3.43 -1.32
N GLY A 54 -1.17 3.23 -0.11
CA GLY A 54 -1.74 1.96 0.34
C GLY A 54 -3.25 2.06 0.55
N PHE A 55 -3.98 0.99 0.19
CA PHE A 55 -5.42 0.88 0.39
C PHE A 55 -5.73 -0.44 1.09
N GLU A 56 -6.37 -0.35 2.24
CA GLU A 56 -6.86 -1.49 3.02
C GLU A 56 -8.38 -1.58 2.88
N ILE A 57 -8.90 -2.78 2.68
CA ILE A 57 -10.34 -3.03 2.51
C ILE A 57 -10.87 -3.76 3.75
N LYS A 58 -12.01 -3.30 4.26
CA LYS A 58 -12.77 -3.98 5.32
C LYS A 58 -14.25 -4.02 4.94
N SER A 59 -14.73 -5.20 4.60
CA SER A 59 -16.12 -5.50 4.22
C SER A 59 -17.02 -5.70 5.46
N ASP A 60 -18.32 -5.90 5.25
CA ASP A 60 -19.25 -6.26 6.33
C ASP A 60 -18.93 -7.61 7.01
N LEU A 61 -18.14 -8.45 6.33
CA LEU A 61 -17.78 -9.80 6.80
C LEU A 61 -16.44 -9.85 7.54
N ASP A 62 -15.73 -8.72 7.61
CA ASP A 62 -14.43 -8.60 8.27
C ASP A 62 -14.57 -8.15 9.73
N THR A 63 -13.41 -8.01 10.41
CA THR A 63 -13.27 -7.33 11.70
C THR A 63 -12.12 -6.32 11.64
N LEU A 64 -12.11 -5.37 12.57
CA LEU A 64 -11.00 -4.41 12.72
C LEU A 64 -9.90 -4.90 13.68
N ASP A 65 -9.96 -6.12 14.20
CA ASP A 65 -9.05 -6.64 15.23
C ASP A 65 -7.57 -6.58 14.82
N ARG A 66 -7.30 -6.80 13.55
CA ARG A 66 -5.94 -6.76 12.98
C ARG A 66 -5.51 -5.38 12.53
N LEU A 67 -6.43 -4.40 12.47
CA LEU A 67 -6.17 -3.09 11.87
C LEU A 67 -5.03 -2.35 12.57
N ALA A 68 -4.97 -2.39 13.92
CA ALA A 68 -3.90 -1.75 14.68
C ALA A 68 -2.49 -2.26 14.30
N ARG A 69 -2.36 -3.58 14.08
CA ARG A 69 -1.10 -4.19 13.63
C ARG A 69 -0.77 -3.81 12.18
N GLN A 70 -1.76 -3.83 11.30
CA GLN A 70 -1.63 -3.41 9.92
C GLN A 70 -1.20 -1.95 9.82
N MET A 71 -1.83 -1.06 10.59
CA MET A 71 -1.48 0.36 10.68
C MET A 71 0.00 0.56 11.00
N HIS A 72 0.54 -0.15 12.00
CA HIS A 72 1.96 -0.04 12.37
C HIS A 72 2.89 -0.37 11.19
N ALA A 73 2.59 -1.43 10.44
CA ALA A 73 3.37 -1.80 9.26
C ALA A 73 3.22 -0.78 8.13
N TYR A 74 1.99 -0.29 7.90
CA TYR A 74 1.70 0.65 6.81
C TYR A 74 2.34 2.02 7.03
N HIS A 75 2.37 2.52 8.28
CA HIS A 75 3.00 3.80 8.62
C HIS A 75 4.50 3.84 8.29
N ARG A 76 5.16 2.70 8.31
CA ARG A 76 6.61 2.61 8.04
C ARG A 76 6.95 2.60 6.56
N VAL A 77 5.95 2.39 5.69
CA VAL A 77 6.18 2.10 4.27
C VAL A 77 5.52 3.12 3.35
N PHE A 78 4.22 3.38 3.53
CA PHE A 78 3.43 4.17 2.58
C PHE A 78 3.49 5.67 2.89
N ASP A 79 3.42 6.49 1.86
CA ASP A 79 3.28 7.96 1.99
C ASP A 79 1.86 8.31 2.45
N THR A 80 0.86 7.63 1.90
CA THR A 80 -0.54 7.77 2.29
C THR A 80 -1.18 6.40 2.45
N VAL A 81 -2.15 6.29 3.35
CA VAL A 81 -2.95 5.07 3.50
C VAL A 81 -4.43 5.43 3.56
N THR A 82 -5.26 4.66 2.88
CA THR A 82 -6.71 4.80 2.91
C THR A 82 -7.36 3.50 3.36
N LEU A 83 -8.22 3.59 4.37
CA LEU A 83 -9.15 2.52 4.70
C LEU A 83 -10.42 2.68 3.85
N VAL A 84 -10.79 1.62 3.15
CA VAL A 84 -12.06 1.52 2.41
C VAL A 84 -12.95 0.52 3.15
N THR A 85 -14.05 1.00 3.73
CA THR A 85 -14.92 0.17 4.56
C THR A 85 -16.39 0.51 4.37
N THR A 86 -17.27 -0.29 4.94
CA THR A 86 -18.72 -0.09 4.90
C THR A 86 -19.21 0.77 6.06
N ALA A 87 -20.47 1.19 6.02
CA ALA A 87 -21.12 1.93 7.12
C ALA A 87 -20.99 1.22 8.47
N THR A 88 -20.87 -0.10 8.47
CA THR A 88 -20.72 -0.93 9.68
C THR A 88 -19.53 -0.52 10.54
N TYR A 89 -18.43 -0.08 9.92
CA TYR A 89 -17.18 0.21 10.63
C TYR A 89 -16.76 1.68 10.61
N LEU A 90 -17.53 2.58 9.98
CA LEU A 90 -17.12 3.99 9.82
C LEU A 90 -16.81 4.67 11.14
N ASP A 91 -17.75 4.63 12.11
CA ASP A 91 -17.60 5.31 13.40
C ASP A 91 -16.41 4.77 14.20
N GLN A 92 -16.22 3.45 14.17
CA GLN A 92 -15.09 2.81 14.83
C GLN A 92 -13.77 3.17 14.12
N ALA A 93 -13.76 3.18 12.80
CA ALA A 93 -12.60 3.57 12.00
C ALA A 93 -12.21 5.03 12.24
N GLU A 94 -13.16 5.96 12.31
CA GLU A 94 -12.89 7.37 12.62
C GLU A 94 -12.20 7.58 13.96
N GLN A 95 -12.53 6.75 14.97
CA GLN A 95 -11.91 6.81 16.29
C GLN A 95 -10.51 6.17 16.32
N LEU A 96 -10.27 5.14 15.52
CA LEU A 96 -9.02 4.37 15.51
C LEU A 96 -7.94 4.98 14.61
N LEU A 97 -8.35 5.53 13.46
CA LEU A 97 -7.41 5.95 12.42
C LEU A 97 -6.77 7.30 12.73
N PRO A 98 -5.45 7.44 12.54
CA PRO A 98 -4.80 8.74 12.55
C PRO A 98 -5.44 9.69 11.55
N ARG A 99 -5.38 10.99 11.81
CA ARG A 99 -6.03 12.02 10.95
C ARG A 99 -5.49 12.06 9.52
N TRP A 100 -4.27 11.63 9.30
CA TRP A 100 -3.65 11.60 7.98
C TRP A 100 -4.11 10.42 7.11
N TRP A 101 -4.74 9.38 7.70
CA TRP A 101 -5.35 8.31 6.93
C TRP A 101 -6.59 8.79 6.19
N GLY A 102 -6.74 8.35 4.96
CA GLY A 102 -7.99 8.41 4.22
C GLY A 102 -9.03 7.45 4.80
N LEU A 103 -10.28 7.83 4.71
CA LEU A 103 -11.42 6.98 5.04
C LEU A 103 -12.47 7.09 3.93
N TRP A 104 -12.69 5.99 3.23
CA TRP A 104 -13.65 5.90 2.15
C TRP A 104 -14.75 4.91 2.52
N GLU A 105 -15.98 5.25 2.19
CA GLU A 105 -17.16 4.42 2.46
C GLU A 105 -17.61 3.69 1.22
N ALA A 106 -17.68 2.36 1.30
CA ALA A 106 -18.35 1.52 0.33
C ALA A 106 -19.83 1.32 0.73
N HIS A 107 -20.75 1.58 -0.18
CA HIS A 107 -22.18 1.41 0.05
C HIS A 107 -22.87 0.82 -1.19
N CYS A 108 -23.96 0.10 -0.99
CA CYS A 108 -24.78 -0.41 -2.08
C CYS A 108 -25.66 0.69 -2.65
N LYS A 109 -25.77 0.75 -3.97
CA LYS A 109 -26.81 1.50 -4.69
C LYS A 109 -28.11 0.71 -4.75
N THR A 110 -29.15 1.35 -5.31
CA THR A 110 -30.48 0.75 -5.51
C THR A 110 -30.46 -0.40 -6.52
N ASP A 111 -29.45 -0.49 -7.36
CA ASP A 111 -29.21 -1.54 -8.37
C ASP A 111 -28.25 -2.65 -7.87
N GLU A 112 -28.02 -2.71 -6.55
CA GLU A 112 -27.08 -3.63 -5.90
C GLU A 112 -25.60 -3.44 -6.25
N SER A 113 -25.26 -2.46 -7.08
CA SER A 113 -23.85 -2.11 -7.34
C SER A 113 -23.21 -1.42 -6.13
N VAL A 114 -21.89 -1.60 -5.97
CA VAL A 114 -21.13 -0.91 -4.93
C VAL A 114 -20.64 0.43 -5.46
N GLU A 115 -20.80 1.47 -4.65
CA GLU A 115 -20.20 2.79 -4.88
C GLU A 115 -19.26 3.14 -3.72
N ILE A 116 -18.17 3.87 -4.01
CA ILE A 116 -17.23 4.33 -2.99
C ILE A 116 -17.29 5.85 -2.87
N ARG A 117 -17.54 6.35 -1.66
CA ARG A 117 -17.56 7.77 -1.31
C ARG A 117 -16.39 8.13 -0.43
N VAL A 118 -15.74 9.26 -0.72
CA VAL A 118 -14.68 9.79 0.11
C VAL A 118 -15.29 10.49 1.33
N ARG A 119 -15.00 9.99 2.53
CA ARG A 119 -15.37 10.61 3.81
C ARG A 119 -14.24 11.51 4.30
N ARG A 120 -13.01 11.06 4.15
CA ARG A 120 -11.80 11.81 4.47
C ARG A 120 -10.72 11.44 3.46
N SER A 121 -10.08 12.46 2.88
CA SER A 121 -8.90 12.26 2.01
C SER A 121 -7.69 11.89 2.86
N ALA A 122 -6.82 11.04 2.33
CA ALA A 122 -5.51 10.79 2.91
C ALA A 122 -4.60 12.01 2.71
N SER A 123 -3.66 12.19 3.61
CA SER A 123 -2.58 13.17 3.48
C SER A 123 -1.23 12.51 3.71
N PRO A 124 -0.15 12.97 3.05
CA PRO A 124 1.19 12.45 3.30
C PRO A 124 1.63 12.64 4.75
N HIS A 125 2.43 11.71 5.24
CA HIS A 125 3.09 11.80 6.54
C HIS A 125 4.60 11.54 6.40
N THR A 126 5.37 11.79 7.47
CA THR A 126 6.85 11.74 7.46
C THR A 126 7.43 10.71 8.43
N TYR A 127 6.66 9.71 8.80
CA TYR A 127 7.07 8.68 9.77
C TYR A 127 7.54 7.39 9.12
N GLN A 128 7.87 7.42 7.82
CA GLN A 128 8.37 6.24 7.13
C GLN A 128 9.73 5.80 7.68
N ASP A 129 9.95 4.50 7.63
CA ASP A 129 11.20 3.86 8.03
C ASP A 129 11.99 3.42 6.79
N ALA A 130 13.19 3.96 6.64
CA ALA A 130 14.04 3.74 5.48
C ALA A 130 14.34 2.25 5.22
N GLN A 131 14.51 1.45 6.28
CA GLN A 131 14.78 0.03 6.16
C GLN A 131 13.52 -0.74 5.72
N SER A 132 12.35 -0.35 6.23
CA SER A 132 11.06 -0.95 5.82
C SER A 132 10.72 -0.64 4.37
N ILE A 133 11.00 0.57 3.91
CA ILE A 133 10.83 0.93 2.49
C ILE A 133 11.83 0.15 1.64
N ALA A 134 13.12 0.09 2.02
CA ALA A 134 14.13 -0.67 1.30
C ALA A 134 13.78 -2.17 1.17
N ALA A 135 13.04 -2.72 2.14
CA ALA A 135 12.59 -4.12 2.12
C ALA A 135 11.56 -4.44 1.03
N LEU A 136 11.03 -3.44 0.33
CA LEU A 136 10.23 -3.62 -0.89
C LEU A 136 11.09 -3.96 -2.13
N LEU A 137 12.38 -3.66 -2.09
CA LEU A 137 13.32 -4.09 -3.12
C LEU A 137 13.66 -5.57 -2.95
N TRP A 138 13.83 -6.26 -4.06
CA TRP A 138 14.46 -7.56 -4.02
C TRP A 138 15.94 -7.42 -3.63
N ARG A 139 16.51 -8.51 -3.12
CA ARG A 139 17.89 -8.48 -2.62
C ARG A 139 18.87 -7.89 -3.63
N ASP A 140 18.79 -8.30 -4.88
CA ASP A 140 19.76 -7.88 -5.90
C ASP A 140 19.50 -6.44 -6.35
N GLU A 141 18.24 -6.01 -6.47
CA GLU A 141 17.87 -4.60 -6.70
C GLU A 141 18.41 -3.68 -5.61
N ALA A 142 18.26 -4.08 -4.34
CA ALA A 142 18.77 -3.33 -3.20
C ALA A 142 20.30 -3.28 -3.16
N TYR A 143 20.96 -4.40 -3.50
CA TYR A 143 22.42 -4.45 -3.55
C TYR A 143 22.98 -3.57 -4.66
N GLU A 144 22.43 -3.65 -5.87
CA GLU A 144 22.83 -2.82 -7.00
C GLU A 144 22.64 -1.33 -6.69
N PHE A 145 21.52 -0.96 -6.08
CA PHE A 145 21.27 0.42 -5.64
C PHE A 145 22.27 0.90 -4.60
N LEU A 146 22.59 0.08 -3.60
CA LEU A 146 23.58 0.41 -2.58
C LEU A 146 24.97 0.64 -3.21
N VAL A 147 25.39 -0.26 -4.11
CA VAL A 147 26.68 -0.14 -4.80
C VAL A 147 26.74 1.09 -5.71
N GLU A 148 25.65 1.38 -6.43
CA GLU A 148 25.51 2.58 -7.27
C GLU A 148 25.74 3.87 -6.47
N LYS A 149 25.16 3.97 -5.27
CA LYS A 149 25.17 5.20 -4.47
C LYS A 149 26.36 5.32 -3.50
N SER A 150 26.83 4.20 -2.97
CA SER A 150 27.79 4.21 -1.85
C SER A 150 29.01 3.31 -2.08
N GLY A 151 29.08 2.64 -3.23
CA GLY A 151 30.08 1.61 -3.47
C GLY A 151 29.81 0.30 -2.70
N PRO A 152 30.72 -0.67 -2.76
CA PRO A 152 30.56 -2.01 -2.18
C PRO A 152 30.79 -2.02 -0.67
N VAL A 153 29.94 -1.31 0.10
CA VAL A 153 30.03 -1.20 1.56
C VAL A 153 29.64 -2.47 2.33
N VAL A 154 29.00 -3.43 1.63
CA VAL A 154 28.70 -4.76 2.15
C VAL A 154 29.18 -5.83 1.18
N LYS A 155 29.40 -7.08 1.67
CA LYS A 155 29.80 -8.19 0.81
C LYS A 155 28.71 -8.50 -0.22
N THR A 156 29.10 -8.92 -1.44
CA THR A 156 28.16 -9.31 -2.51
C THR A 156 27.15 -10.38 -2.08
N ARG A 157 27.53 -11.28 -1.16
CA ARG A 157 26.66 -12.33 -0.61
C ARG A 157 26.00 -11.94 0.72
N ALA A 158 25.98 -10.65 1.07
CA ALA A 158 25.32 -10.20 2.29
C ALA A 158 23.83 -10.56 2.28
N PRO A 159 23.25 -10.94 3.41
CA PRO A 159 21.81 -11.19 3.52
C PRO A 159 21.03 -9.88 3.34
N ARG A 160 19.79 -9.98 2.86
CA ARG A 160 18.95 -8.81 2.53
C ARG A 160 18.83 -7.79 3.68
N HIS A 161 18.67 -8.25 4.93
CA HIS A 161 18.54 -7.33 6.06
C HIS A 161 19.77 -6.42 6.23
N ALA A 162 20.99 -6.97 6.00
CA ALA A 162 22.23 -6.19 6.09
C ALA A 162 22.34 -5.16 4.95
N ILE A 163 21.80 -5.48 3.77
CA ILE A 163 21.73 -4.54 2.62
C ILE A 163 20.75 -3.41 2.93
N TYR A 164 19.55 -3.73 3.42
CA TYR A 164 18.53 -2.73 3.76
C TYR A 164 18.99 -1.80 4.89
N GLU A 165 19.65 -2.37 5.91
CA GLU A 165 20.26 -1.60 7.00
C GLU A 165 21.37 -0.67 6.48
N ALA A 166 22.19 -1.14 5.55
CA ALA A 166 23.22 -0.31 4.93
C ALA A 166 22.61 0.82 4.09
N LEU A 167 21.57 0.55 3.29
CA LEU A 167 20.83 1.58 2.56
C LEU A 167 20.28 2.65 3.52
N ALA A 168 19.60 2.24 4.59
CA ALA A 168 19.02 3.15 5.57
C ALA A 168 20.06 4.00 6.32
N ARG A 169 21.30 3.51 6.46
CA ARG A 169 22.41 4.29 7.05
C ARG A 169 23.09 5.24 6.07
N GLN A 170 23.13 4.89 4.80
CA GLN A 170 23.90 5.62 3.79
C GLN A 170 23.08 6.65 3.03
N LEU A 171 21.76 6.47 2.92
CA LEU A 171 20.91 7.27 2.05
C LEU A 171 19.73 7.89 2.80
N PRO A 172 19.32 9.11 2.43
CA PRO A 172 18.05 9.69 2.88
C PRO A 172 16.86 8.80 2.49
N VAL A 173 15.83 8.79 3.33
CA VAL A 173 14.61 7.99 3.12
C VAL A 173 13.93 8.32 1.79
N GLU A 174 13.98 9.57 1.37
CA GLU A 174 13.41 10.06 0.10
C GLU A 174 14.06 9.38 -1.10
N GLN A 175 15.39 9.22 -1.13
CA GLN A 175 16.09 8.54 -2.22
C GLN A 175 15.76 7.06 -2.27
N ILE A 176 15.62 6.42 -1.11
CA ILE A 176 15.21 5.01 -1.04
C ILE A 176 13.78 4.85 -1.55
N ARG A 177 12.87 5.74 -1.13
CA ARG A 177 11.47 5.77 -1.58
C ARG A 177 11.36 5.95 -3.10
N GLU A 178 12.05 6.93 -3.67
CA GLU A 178 12.08 7.16 -5.12
C GLU A 178 12.54 5.91 -5.87
N ARG A 179 13.66 5.31 -5.45
CA ARG A 179 14.14 4.06 -6.06
C ARG A 179 13.12 2.93 -5.96
N VAL A 180 12.46 2.78 -4.83
CA VAL A 180 11.42 1.75 -4.64
C VAL A 180 10.25 1.98 -5.58
N ILE A 181 9.73 3.20 -5.67
CA ILE A 181 8.64 3.56 -6.58
C ILE A 181 9.03 3.24 -8.03
N ASP A 182 10.19 3.70 -8.48
CA ASP A 182 10.67 3.45 -9.85
C ASP A 182 10.82 1.95 -10.12
N THR A 183 11.37 1.21 -9.17
CA THR A 183 11.51 -0.25 -9.29
C THR A 183 10.16 -0.95 -9.38
N LEU A 184 9.19 -0.56 -8.54
CA LEU A 184 7.83 -1.14 -8.58
C LEU A 184 7.10 -0.84 -9.89
N ARG A 185 7.33 0.35 -10.49
CA ARG A 185 6.73 0.77 -11.76
C ARG A 185 7.19 -0.07 -12.95
N ILE A 186 8.45 -0.49 -12.96
CA ILE A 186 9.05 -1.24 -14.09
C ILE A 186 9.12 -2.74 -13.84
N ARG A 187 8.87 -3.20 -12.60
CA ARG A 187 8.99 -4.61 -12.25
C ARG A 187 8.01 -5.44 -13.07
N PRO A 188 8.51 -6.46 -13.84
CA PRO A 188 7.61 -7.34 -14.58
C PRO A 188 6.68 -8.07 -13.61
N LYS A 189 5.49 -8.44 -14.10
CA LYS A 189 4.43 -9.15 -13.36
C LYS A 189 4.95 -10.47 -12.78
N LEU A 190 5.61 -10.44 -11.64
CA LEU A 190 6.12 -11.61 -10.95
C LEU A 190 5.54 -11.65 -9.52
N HIS A 191 4.62 -12.59 -9.30
CA HIS A 191 4.12 -13.06 -8.00
C HIS A 191 3.10 -12.21 -7.23
N SER A 192 2.56 -11.12 -7.73
CA SER A 192 1.25 -10.64 -7.27
C SER A 192 0.17 -11.11 -8.25
N ARG A 193 -1.02 -11.43 -7.77
CA ARG A 193 -2.13 -11.93 -8.61
C ARG A 193 -2.56 -10.97 -9.72
N SER A 194 -2.13 -9.73 -9.71
CA SER A 194 -2.18 -8.81 -10.83
C SER A 194 -1.38 -7.53 -10.56
N VAL A 195 -0.28 -7.34 -11.28
CA VAL A 195 0.18 -5.98 -11.60
C VAL A 195 -0.65 -5.56 -12.80
N ILE A 196 -1.52 -4.61 -12.62
CA ILE A 196 -2.30 -4.06 -13.71
C ILE A 196 -1.51 -2.87 -14.22
N ALA A 197 -0.67 -3.14 -15.23
CA ALA A 197 0.00 -2.08 -15.95
C ALA A 197 -1.01 -1.31 -16.80
N GLY A 198 -0.97 -0.01 -16.72
CA GLY A 198 -1.51 0.88 -17.71
C GLY A 198 -2.84 1.52 -17.35
N CYS A 199 -2.69 2.72 -16.93
CA CYS A 199 -3.59 3.78 -17.39
C CYS A 199 -3.13 4.25 -18.76
#